data_f7c1765c54d5bfbdbf164b933103f8c8
#
_entry.id   f7c1765c54d5bfbdbf164b933103f8c8
#
_cell.length_a   1.000
_cell.length_b   1.000
_cell.length_c   1.000
_cell.angle_alpha   90.00
_cell.angle_beta   90.00
_cell.angle_gamma   90.00
#
_symmetry.space_group_name_H-M   'P 1'
#
loop_
_entity.id
_entity.type
_entity.pdbx_description
1 polymer ?
#
loop_
_entity_poly.entity_id
_entity_poly.type
_entity_poly.pdbx_seq_one_letter_code
_entity_poly.pdbx_strand_id
1 'polypeptide(L)'
;LRRQRQMCIRDRTRKSRETLLLCEAAGYDTILVETVGVGQSETTVRSMVDFFLLVVLTGAGDELQGMKKGVMELADAIVVNKADGDNKQRAMVTRAEYERILQFLRQATENWTTHAYTCSAYTGAGIMELWNDVIEAFMKQGWGNGVLAERRKQQTLSWVYTMVEEHLNNLFYRSPAIIGCKEEIEREVVVGKISATMAVQDLINRFAAAELSGVNVKDSSPFEIK
;
A
#
# COMPACT_ATOMS: atom_id res chain seq x y z
N LEU A 1 14.70 -22.46 -18.36
CA LEU A 1 14.77 -21.49 -17.26
C LEU A 1 13.76 -20.36 -17.54
N ARG A 2 12.54 -20.47 -16.98
CA ARG A 2 11.56 -19.39 -16.99
C ARG A 2 12.10 -18.27 -16.09
N ARG A 3 12.59 -17.18 -16.67
CA ARG A 3 12.75 -15.92 -15.97
C ARG A 3 11.35 -15.46 -15.57
N GLN A 4 10.94 -15.69 -14.33
CA GLN A 4 9.84 -14.96 -13.73
C GLN A 4 10.29 -13.49 -13.69
N ARG A 5 9.68 -12.67 -14.52
CA ARG A 5 9.72 -11.21 -14.34
C ARG A 5 8.98 -10.95 -13.03
N GLN A 6 9.71 -10.81 -11.94
CA GLN A 6 9.18 -10.16 -10.74
C GLN A 6 8.89 -8.71 -11.16
N MET A 7 7.64 -8.48 -11.52
CA MET A 7 7.12 -7.13 -11.63
C MET A 7 7.18 -6.56 -10.22
N CYS A 8 8.05 -5.55 -10.01
CA CYS A 8 8.29 -4.94 -8.72
C CYS A 8 6.94 -4.54 -8.11
N ILE A 9 6.71 -4.85 -6.82
CA ILE A 9 5.48 -4.48 -6.09
C ILE A 9 5.23 -2.97 -6.22
N ARG A 10 6.29 -2.16 -6.22
CA ARG A 10 6.26 -0.70 -6.41
C ARG A 10 5.66 -0.29 -7.76
N ASP A 11 6.00 -0.99 -8.84
CA ASP A 11 5.49 -0.68 -10.18
C ASP A 11 3.98 -0.93 -10.30
N ARG A 12 3.46 -1.94 -9.60
CA ARG A 12 2.01 -2.19 -9.49
C ARG A 12 1.30 -1.10 -8.68
N THR A 13 1.90 -0.66 -7.59
CA THR A 13 1.36 0.40 -6.73
C THR A 13 1.19 1.72 -7.48
N ARG A 14 2.21 2.10 -8.25
CA ARG A 14 2.17 3.30 -9.08
C ARG A 14 1.02 3.24 -10.09
N LYS A 15 0.93 2.16 -10.85
CA LYS A 15 -0.14 1.98 -11.85
C LYS A 15 -1.53 1.97 -11.22
N SER A 16 -1.70 1.33 -10.06
CA SER A 16 -2.97 1.34 -9.34
C SER A 16 -3.38 2.76 -8.94
N ARG A 17 -2.45 3.57 -8.43
CA ARG A 17 -2.72 4.95 -8.04
C ARG A 17 -3.03 5.86 -9.24
N GLU A 18 -2.29 5.73 -10.33
CA GLU A 18 -2.58 6.43 -11.58
C GLU A 18 -3.97 6.05 -12.12
N THR A 19 -4.34 4.76 -12.02
CA THR A 19 -5.68 4.28 -12.41
C THR A 19 -6.79 4.88 -11.54
N LEU A 20 -6.57 4.98 -10.20
CA LEU A 20 -7.53 5.62 -9.30
C LEU A 20 -7.80 7.08 -9.70
N LEU A 21 -6.75 7.84 -9.98
CA LEU A 21 -6.88 9.24 -10.43
C LEU A 21 -7.63 9.35 -11.76
N LEU A 22 -7.39 8.41 -12.70
CA LEU A 22 -8.15 8.37 -13.95
C LEU A 22 -9.63 8.05 -13.74
N CYS A 23 -9.96 7.14 -12.82
CA CYS A 23 -11.33 6.84 -12.45
C CYS A 23 -12.03 8.07 -11.82
N GLU A 24 -11.36 8.76 -10.88
CA GLU A 24 -11.88 10.01 -10.29
C GLU A 24 -12.10 11.08 -11.37
N ALA A 25 -11.14 11.29 -12.27
CA ALA A 25 -11.26 12.23 -13.38
C ALA A 25 -12.37 11.85 -14.38
N ALA A 26 -12.68 10.57 -14.51
CA ALA A 26 -13.80 10.07 -15.33
C ALA A 26 -15.17 10.22 -14.63
N GLY A 27 -15.22 10.72 -13.37
CA GLY A 27 -16.44 11.00 -12.64
C GLY A 27 -17.02 9.83 -11.85
N TYR A 28 -16.19 8.82 -11.52
CA TYR A 28 -16.63 7.75 -10.62
C TYR A 28 -16.63 8.22 -9.17
N ASP A 29 -17.78 8.17 -8.51
CA ASP A 29 -17.96 8.56 -7.10
C ASP A 29 -17.39 7.54 -6.13
N THR A 30 -17.36 6.27 -6.55
CA THR A 30 -16.89 5.15 -5.73
C THR A 30 -15.95 4.26 -6.53
N ILE A 31 -14.76 4.02 -5.97
CA ILE A 31 -13.74 3.18 -6.59
C ILE A 31 -13.33 2.12 -5.57
N LEU A 32 -13.53 0.85 -5.90
CA LEU A 32 -13.14 -0.28 -5.05
C LEU A 32 -11.78 -0.80 -5.47
N VAL A 33 -10.85 -0.88 -4.52
CA VAL A 33 -9.51 -1.45 -4.69
C VAL A 33 -9.45 -2.77 -3.96
N GLU A 34 -9.36 -3.86 -4.69
CA GLU A 34 -9.23 -5.20 -4.12
C GLU A 34 -7.76 -5.65 -4.11
N THR A 35 -7.35 -6.30 -3.03
CA THR A 35 -6.05 -6.97 -2.92
C THR A 35 -6.20 -8.48 -2.92
N VAL A 36 -5.24 -9.19 -3.48
CA VAL A 36 -5.25 -10.66 -3.58
C VAL A 36 -4.87 -11.35 -2.26
N GLY A 37 -4.76 -10.61 -1.16
CA GLY A 37 -4.67 -11.17 0.20
C GLY A 37 -3.35 -11.85 0.58
N VAL A 38 -2.24 -11.67 -0.15
CA VAL A 38 -0.95 -12.27 0.19
C VAL A 38 0.18 -11.24 0.19
N GLY A 39 0.68 -10.94 1.37
CA GLY A 39 1.92 -10.18 1.64
C GLY A 39 1.72 -8.67 1.59
N GLN A 40 2.36 -7.96 2.40
CA GLN A 40 2.54 -6.49 2.63
C GLN A 40 1.84 -5.46 1.70
N SER A 41 0.84 -5.91 0.89
CA SER A 41 0.05 -5.07 -0.01
C SER A 41 -0.98 -4.21 0.75
N GLU A 42 -1.32 -4.62 1.97
CA GLU A 42 -2.33 -3.98 2.80
C GLU A 42 -1.92 -2.57 3.22
N THR A 43 -0.66 -2.40 3.65
CA THR A 43 -0.11 -1.07 3.99
C THR A 43 -0.05 -0.16 2.76
N THR A 44 0.27 -0.74 1.61
CA THR A 44 0.31 -0.04 0.34
C THR A 44 -1.09 0.44 -0.07
N VAL A 45 -2.11 -0.43 0.03
CA VAL A 45 -3.50 -0.05 -0.28
C VAL A 45 -4.00 1.02 0.70
N ARG A 46 -3.72 0.87 2.00
CA ARG A 46 -4.07 1.89 2.99
C ARG A 46 -3.53 3.28 2.64
N SER A 47 -2.35 3.34 2.01
CA SER A 47 -1.73 4.60 1.61
C SER A 47 -2.40 5.28 0.39
N MET A 48 -3.40 4.67 -0.24
CA MET A 48 -4.03 5.21 -1.45
C MET A 48 -5.57 5.22 -1.41
N VAL A 49 -6.19 4.77 -0.32
CA VAL A 49 -7.65 4.73 -0.17
C VAL A 49 -8.12 5.64 0.96
N ASP A 50 -9.36 6.13 0.86
CA ASP A 50 -9.99 6.93 1.91
C ASP A 50 -10.47 6.06 3.07
N PHE A 51 -11.05 4.89 2.76
CA PHE A 51 -11.56 3.91 3.70
C PHE A 51 -10.91 2.53 3.45
N PHE A 52 -10.44 1.88 4.52
CA PHE A 52 -9.84 0.56 4.44
C PHE A 52 -10.71 -0.48 5.15
N LEU A 53 -11.36 -1.34 4.36
CA LEU A 53 -12.18 -2.44 4.85
C LEU A 53 -11.37 -3.73 4.87
N LEU A 54 -11.20 -4.31 6.06
CA LEU A 54 -10.59 -5.63 6.19
C LEU A 54 -11.68 -6.71 6.14
N VAL A 55 -11.65 -7.52 5.09
CA VAL A 55 -12.59 -8.65 4.92
C VAL A 55 -11.94 -9.93 5.40
N VAL A 56 -12.59 -10.60 6.34
CA VAL A 56 -12.12 -11.86 6.96
C VAL A 56 -13.18 -12.95 6.84
N LEU A 57 -12.76 -14.20 7.02
CA LEU A 57 -13.64 -15.37 7.01
C LEU A 57 -13.79 -15.94 8.43
N THR A 58 -14.83 -16.75 8.60
CA THR A 58 -15.05 -17.53 9.84
C THR A 58 -14.07 -18.69 9.95
N GLY A 59 -13.75 -19.09 11.16
CA GLY A 59 -12.87 -20.24 11.40
C GLY A 59 -11.39 -19.91 11.40
N ALA A 60 -11.04 -18.63 11.35
CA ALA A 60 -9.67 -18.13 11.36
C ALA A 60 -8.97 -18.18 12.74
N GLY A 61 -9.35 -19.13 13.62
CA GLY A 61 -8.68 -19.27 14.91
C GLY A 61 -7.15 -19.39 14.81
N ASP A 62 -6.66 -20.15 13.83
CA ASP A 62 -5.23 -20.23 13.50
C ASP A 62 -4.77 -19.04 12.66
N GLU A 63 -5.64 -18.48 11.79
CA GLU A 63 -5.36 -17.28 11.01
C GLU A 63 -5.38 -15.99 11.86
N LEU A 64 -6.18 -15.92 12.93
CA LEU A 64 -6.13 -14.83 13.92
C LEU A 64 -4.76 -14.70 14.58
N GLN A 65 -4.10 -15.84 14.85
CA GLN A 65 -2.72 -15.85 15.36
C GLN A 65 -1.70 -15.51 14.27
N GLY A 66 -1.98 -15.87 13.00
CA GLY A 66 -1.15 -15.56 11.83
C GLY A 66 -1.41 -14.19 11.23
N MET A 67 -2.61 -13.63 11.43
CA MET A 67 -2.93 -12.29 10.93
C MET A 67 -2.15 -11.26 11.75
N LYS A 68 -1.18 -10.66 11.11
CA LYS A 68 -0.31 -9.66 11.72
C LYS A 68 -1.18 -8.56 12.33
N LYS A 69 -1.11 -8.33 13.63
CA LYS A 69 -1.80 -7.24 14.34
C LYS A 69 -1.74 -5.90 13.58
N GLY A 70 -0.65 -5.67 12.86
CA GLY A 70 -0.44 -4.50 12.05
C GLY A 70 -1.48 -4.26 10.94
N VAL A 71 -2.12 -5.30 10.38
CA VAL A 71 -3.17 -5.09 9.37
C VAL A 71 -4.48 -4.62 10.01
N MET A 72 -4.81 -5.14 11.19
CA MET A 72 -6.00 -4.69 11.94
C MET A 72 -5.88 -3.23 12.39
N GLU A 73 -4.67 -2.78 12.72
CA GLU A 73 -4.39 -1.37 13.08
C GLU A 73 -4.55 -0.41 11.91
N LEU A 74 -4.60 -0.90 10.67
CA LEU A 74 -4.83 -0.10 9.47
C LEU A 74 -6.30 -0.01 9.09
N ALA A 75 -7.16 -0.88 9.63
CA ALA A 75 -8.55 -1.00 9.21
C ALA A 75 -9.44 0.09 9.81
N ASP A 76 -10.29 0.68 8.98
CA ASP A 76 -11.37 1.57 9.42
C ASP A 76 -12.62 0.77 9.80
N ALA A 77 -12.80 -0.43 9.24
CA ALA A 77 -13.77 -1.44 9.67
C ALA A 77 -13.27 -2.85 9.36
N ILE A 78 -13.73 -3.83 10.13
CA ILE A 78 -13.51 -5.26 9.87
C ILE A 78 -14.86 -5.90 9.57
N VAL A 79 -14.94 -6.72 8.51
CA VAL A 79 -16.15 -7.47 8.20
C VAL A 79 -15.88 -8.96 8.09
N VAL A 80 -16.63 -9.76 8.85
CA VAL A 80 -16.63 -11.22 8.77
C VAL A 80 -17.62 -11.64 7.70
N ASN A 81 -17.13 -12.09 6.55
CA ASN A 81 -17.96 -12.53 5.45
C ASN A 81 -18.38 -14.00 5.58
N LYS A 82 -19.30 -14.43 4.73
CA LYS A 82 -19.97 -15.75 4.74
C LYS A 82 -20.77 -16.00 6.02
N ALA A 83 -21.41 -14.96 6.54
CA ALA A 83 -22.25 -15.04 7.73
C ALA A 83 -23.68 -15.52 7.41
N ASP A 84 -23.78 -16.65 6.69
CA ASP A 84 -25.05 -17.28 6.27
C ASP A 84 -25.10 -18.76 6.63
N GLY A 85 -26.29 -19.37 6.52
CA GLY A 85 -26.53 -20.77 6.81
C GLY A 85 -25.95 -21.20 8.16
N ASP A 86 -25.35 -22.37 8.19
CA ASP A 86 -24.74 -22.96 9.39
C ASP A 86 -23.51 -22.19 9.88
N ASN A 87 -22.96 -21.32 9.03
CA ASN A 87 -21.77 -20.52 9.38
C ASN A 87 -22.11 -19.23 10.15
N LYS A 88 -23.39 -18.84 10.20
CA LYS A 88 -23.83 -17.59 10.84
C LYS A 88 -23.38 -17.48 12.30
N GLN A 89 -23.56 -18.55 13.08
CA GLN A 89 -23.17 -18.55 14.49
C GLN A 89 -21.65 -18.39 14.65
N ARG A 90 -20.87 -19.07 13.82
CA ARG A 90 -19.39 -18.94 13.82
C ARG A 90 -18.96 -17.52 13.45
N ALA A 91 -19.61 -16.90 12.46
CA ALA A 91 -19.33 -15.53 12.07
C ALA A 91 -19.57 -14.53 13.20
N MET A 92 -20.64 -14.72 13.98
CA MET A 92 -20.93 -13.89 15.16
C MET A 92 -19.87 -14.04 16.25
N VAL A 93 -19.39 -15.26 16.50
CA VAL A 93 -18.31 -15.51 17.47
C VAL A 93 -17.03 -14.83 16.99
N THR A 94 -16.63 -15.06 15.74
CA THR A 94 -15.44 -14.42 15.13
C THR A 94 -15.54 -12.90 15.17
N ARG A 95 -16.69 -12.31 14.87
CA ARG A 95 -16.92 -10.88 15.00
C ARG A 95 -16.68 -10.40 16.44
N ALA A 96 -17.21 -11.10 17.45
CA ALA A 96 -17.02 -10.73 18.84
C ALA A 96 -15.56 -10.83 19.29
N GLU A 97 -14.79 -11.77 18.75
CA GLU A 97 -13.35 -11.89 18.98
C GLU A 97 -12.59 -10.68 18.40
N TYR A 98 -12.87 -10.30 17.15
CA TYR A 98 -12.29 -9.10 16.56
C TYR A 98 -12.65 -7.84 17.32
N GLU A 99 -13.92 -7.67 17.72
CA GLU A 99 -14.38 -6.53 18.52
C GLU A 99 -13.60 -6.41 19.83
N ARG A 100 -13.33 -7.54 20.50
CA ARG A 100 -12.52 -7.57 21.71
C ARG A 100 -11.06 -7.18 21.46
N ILE A 101 -10.46 -7.63 20.36
CA ILE A 101 -9.08 -7.29 20.00
C ILE A 101 -8.97 -5.80 19.68
N LEU A 102 -9.92 -5.24 18.94
CA LEU A 102 -9.94 -3.83 18.54
C LEU A 102 -9.91 -2.87 19.73
N GLN A 103 -10.44 -3.25 20.89
CA GLN A 103 -10.38 -2.43 22.12
C GLN A 103 -8.95 -2.18 22.62
N PHE A 104 -7.99 -3.02 22.24
CA PHE A 104 -6.58 -2.90 22.63
C PHE A 104 -5.69 -2.33 21.53
N LEU A 105 -6.24 -2.07 20.36
CA LEU A 105 -5.49 -1.52 19.24
C LEU A 105 -5.65 -0.01 19.14
N ARG A 106 -4.63 0.63 18.54
CA ARG A 106 -4.72 2.05 18.21
C ARG A 106 -5.71 2.26 17.07
N GLN A 107 -6.50 3.32 17.15
CA GLN A 107 -7.42 3.69 16.08
C GLN A 107 -6.67 4.03 14.79
N ALA A 108 -7.12 3.45 13.68
CA ALA A 108 -6.57 3.68 12.35
C ALA A 108 -6.79 5.12 11.85
N THR A 109 -7.88 5.72 12.28
CA THR A 109 -8.32 7.07 11.86
C THR A 109 -8.70 7.87 13.08
N GLU A 110 -8.23 9.11 13.12
CA GLU A 110 -8.54 10.04 14.20
C GLU A 110 -10.06 10.29 14.30
N ASN A 111 -10.57 10.25 15.52
CA ASN A 111 -12.01 10.43 15.82
C ASN A 111 -12.94 9.37 15.19
N TRP A 112 -12.40 8.22 14.76
CA TRP A 112 -13.19 7.10 14.26
C TRP A 112 -12.87 5.82 15.04
N THR A 113 -13.87 5.17 15.58
CA THR A 113 -13.72 3.89 16.27
C THR A 113 -13.96 2.75 15.28
N THR A 114 -12.94 1.92 15.10
CA THR A 114 -13.03 0.72 14.26
C THR A 114 -13.87 -0.34 14.96
N HIS A 115 -14.87 -0.89 14.28
CA HIS A 115 -15.72 -1.97 14.75
C HIS A 115 -15.69 -3.16 13.80
N ALA A 116 -16.11 -4.32 14.31
CA ALA A 116 -16.26 -5.55 13.56
C ALA A 116 -17.74 -5.82 13.22
N TYR A 117 -18.00 -6.17 11.97
CA TYR A 117 -19.34 -6.43 11.41
C TYR A 117 -19.42 -7.85 10.83
N THR A 118 -20.61 -8.29 10.49
CA THR A 118 -20.83 -9.52 9.73
C THR A 118 -21.57 -9.23 8.44
N CYS A 119 -21.25 -9.94 7.37
CA CYS A 119 -22.02 -9.89 6.13
C CYS A 119 -22.04 -11.24 5.43
N SER A 120 -22.93 -11.38 4.47
CA SER A 120 -22.95 -12.49 3.52
C SER A 120 -23.01 -11.96 2.09
N ALA A 121 -21.92 -12.11 1.37
CA ALA A 121 -21.89 -11.79 -0.06
C ALA A 121 -22.85 -12.68 -0.88
N TYR A 122 -23.23 -13.88 -0.36
CA TYR A 122 -24.14 -14.80 -1.03
C TYR A 122 -25.61 -14.36 -0.89
N THR A 123 -26.02 -13.92 0.30
CA THR A 123 -27.41 -13.53 0.57
C THR A 123 -27.65 -12.01 0.49
N GLY A 124 -26.59 -11.22 0.47
CA GLY A 124 -26.66 -9.75 0.57
C GLY A 124 -26.85 -9.23 1.98
N ALA A 125 -27.05 -10.09 2.99
CA ALA A 125 -27.29 -9.68 4.37
C ALA A 125 -26.07 -8.92 4.94
N GLY A 126 -26.33 -7.80 5.62
CA GLY A 126 -25.32 -6.94 6.25
C GLY A 126 -24.54 -6.04 5.28
N ILE A 127 -24.71 -6.17 3.95
CA ILE A 127 -23.96 -5.37 2.97
C ILE A 127 -24.47 -3.93 2.90
N MET A 128 -25.78 -3.74 2.84
CA MET A 128 -26.38 -2.40 2.78
C MET A 128 -26.17 -1.64 4.09
N GLU A 129 -26.28 -2.34 5.22
CA GLU A 129 -26.00 -1.77 6.54
C GLU A 129 -24.53 -1.35 6.66
N LEU A 130 -23.60 -2.19 6.19
CA LEU A 130 -22.18 -1.83 6.16
C LEU A 130 -21.91 -0.60 5.29
N TRP A 131 -22.60 -0.51 4.14
CA TRP A 131 -22.44 0.64 3.25
C TRP A 131 -23.03 1.93 3.87
N ASN A 132 -24.29 1.92 4.21
CA ASN A 132 -25.02 3.12 4.62
C ASN A 132 -24.62 3.58 6.03
N ASP A 133 -24.53 2.65 6.99
CA ASP A 133 -24.36 2.99 8.40
C ASP A 133 -22.88 3.10 8.81
N VAL A 134 -21.96 2.49 8.03
CA VAL A 134 -20.53 2.49 8.37
C VAL A 134 -19.73 3.32 7.35
N ILE A 135 -19.75 2.95 6.07
CA ILE A 135 -18.90 3.59 5.06
C ILE A 135 -19.36 5.03 4.82
N GLU A 136 -20.64 5.26 4.57
CA GLU A 136 -21.15 6.63 4.36
C GLU A 136 -20.99 7.49 5.61
N ALA A 137 -21.23 6.95 6.81
CA ALA A 137 -21.03 7.67 8.06
C ALA A 137 -19.56 8.07 8.25
N PHE A 138 -18.62 7.16 7.98
CA PHE A 138 -17.20 7.43 7.99
C PHE A 138 -16.82 8.55 7.00
N MET A 139 -17.27 8.43 5.76
CA MET A 139 -16.99 9.42 4.72
C MET A 139 -17.54 10.80 5.09
N LYS A 140 -18.79 10.86 5.55
CA LYS A 140 -19.42 12.10 5.99
C LYS A 140 -18.69 12.75 7.16
N GLN A 141 -18.34 11.98 8.17
CA GLN A 141 -17.59 12.46 9.33
C GLN A 141 -16.19 12.90 8.94
N GLY A 142 -15.45 12.08 8.18
CA GLY A 142 -14.06 12.32 7.82
C GLY A 142 -13.87 13.53 6.89
N TRP A 143 -14.82 13.78 5.99
CA TRP A 143 -14.84 15.02 5.20
C TRP A 143 -15.28 16.22 6.04
N GLY A 144 -16.28 16.05 6.91
CA GLY A 144 -16.81 17.13 7.75
C GLY A 144 -15.81 17.70 8.77
N ASN A 145 -14.93 16.85 9.30
CA ASN A 145 -13.88 17.23 10.27
C ASN A 145 -12.49 17.45 9.63
N GLY A 146 -12.36 17.31 8.31
CA GLY A 146 -11.11 17.53 7.56
C GLY A 146 -10.08 16.39 7.62
N VAL A 147 -10.34 15.30 8.34
CA VAL A 147 -9.40 14.17 8.49
C VAL A 147 -9.10 13.50 7.14
N LEU A 148 -10.10 13.34 6.27
CA LEU A 148 -9.89 12.76 4.94
C LEU A 148 -9.13 13.71 4.01
N ALA A 149 -9.37 15.00 4.09
CA ALA A 149 -8.64 15.99 3.32
C ALA A 149 -7.13 15.97 3.69
N GLU A 150 -6.81 15.94 4.99
CA GLU A 150 -5.41 15.84 5.44
C GLU A 150 -4.82 14.47 5.08
N ARG A 151 -5.58 13.38 5.18
CA ARG A 151 -5.14 12.05 4.73
C ARG A 151 -4.73 12.06 3.25
N ARG A 152 -5.59 12.57 2.35
CA ARG A 152 -5.29 12.64 0.92
C ARG A 152 -4.07 13.50 0.61
N LYS A 153 -3.88 14.58 1.36
CA LYS A 153 -2.68 15.43 1.26
C LYS A 153 -1.42 14.65 1.63
N GLN A 154 -1.44 13.95 2.76
CA GLN A 154 -0.31 13.12 3.21
C GLN A 154 -0.02 11.97 2.24
N GLN A 155 -1.04 11.32 1.72
CA GLN A 155 -0.93 10.29 0.69
C GLN A 155 -0.28 10.84 -0.59
N THR A 156 -0.65 12.06 -1.00
CA THR A 156 -0.07 12.71 -2.18
C THR A 156 1.40 13.04 -1.98
N LEU A 157 1.76 13.59 -0.82
CA LEU A 157 3.15 13.88 -0.48
C LEU A 157 4.01 12.60 -0.42
N SER A 158 3.51 11.57 0.25
CA SER A 158 4.17 10.26 0.30
C SER A 158 4.39 9.68 -1.09
N TRP A 159 3.42 9.86 -1.99
CA TRP A 159 3.56 9.41 -3.37
C TRP A 159 4.64 10.18 -4.14
N VAL A 160 4.72 11.49 -3.97
CA VAL A 160 5.80 12.30 -4.58
C VAL A 160 7.18 11.75 -4.16
N TYR A 161 7.39 11.52 -2.87
CA TYR A 161 8.67 10.98 -2.39
C TYR A 161 8.95 9.58 -2.92
N THR A 162 7.94 8.71 -2.98
CA THR A 162 8.09 7.37 -3.58
C THR A 162 8.49 7.46 -5.05
N MET A 163 7.88 8.36 -5.83
CA MET A 163 8.26 8.56 -7.24
C MET A 163 9.67 9.11 -7.39
N VAL A 164 10.10 10.02 -6.51
CA VAL A 164 11.48 10.54 -6.50
C VAL A 164 12.48 9.41 -6.22
N GLU A 165 12.22 8.59 -5.19
CA GLU A 165 13.07 7.44 -4.86
C GLU A 165 13.15 6.43 -6.02
N GLU A 166 12.02 6.13 -6.66
CA GLU A 166 11.99 5.26 -7.84
C GLU A 166 12.79 5.84 -9.00
N HIS A 167 12.65 7.14 -9.24
CA HIS A 167 13.40 7.82 -10.30
C HIS A 167 14.89 7.78 -10.03
N LEU A 168 15.33 8.11 -8.81
CA LEU A 168 16.73 8.05 -8.39
C LEU A 168 17.29 6.63 -8.50
N ASN A 169 16.55 5.63 -8.03
CA ASN A 169 16.94 4.23 -8.18
C ASN A 169 17.11 3.84 -9.66
N ASN A 170 16.16 4.25 -10.51
CA ASN A 170 16.25 3.96 -11.94
C ASN A 170 17.43 4.67 -12.61
N LEU A 171 17.67 5.93 -12.26
CA LEU A 171 18.85 6.67 -12.77
C LEU A 171 20.14 5.96 -12.38
N PHE A 172 20.27 5.58 -11.12
CA PHE A 172 21.47 4.93 -10.63
C PHE A 172 21.67 3.55 -11.25
N TYR A 173 20.71 2.63 -11.12
CA TYR A 173 20.89 1.24 -11.58
C TYR A 173 20.84 1.04 -13.10
N ARG A 174 20.33 2.02 -13.87
CA ARG A 174 20.34 2.00 -15.33
C ARG A 174 21.51 2.77 -15.92
N SER A 175 22.31 3.46 -15.11
CA SER A 175 23.51 4.15 -15.57
C SER A 175 24.50 3.14 -16.20
N PRO A 176 25.03 3.39 -17.40
CA PRO A 176 26.05 2.54 -18.02
C PRO A 176 27.28 2.33 -17.14
N ALA A 177 27.65 3.36 -16.35
CA ALA A 177 28.76 3.30 -15.42
C ALA A 177 28.54 2.26 -14.31
N ILE A 178 27.29 2.11 -13.83
CA ILE A 178 26.93 1.13 -12.82
C ILE A 178 26.72 -0.25 -13.42
N ILE A 179 26.03 -0.35 -14.55
CA ILE A 179 25.82 -1.63 -15.24
C ILE A 179 27.16 -2.30 -15.56
N GLY A 180 28.17 -1.53 -16.01
CA GLY A 180 29.46 -2.06 -16.40
C GLY A 180 30.35 -2.57 -15.25
N CYS A 181 30.13 -2.12 -14.00
CA CYS A 181 30.97 -2.49 -12.86
C CYS A 181 30.25 -3.31 -11.78
N LYS A 182 28.94 -3.39 -11.81
CA LYS A 182 28.13 -3.99 -10.75
C LYS A 182 28.52 -5.42 -10.41
N GLU A 183 28.60 -6.29 -11.40
CA GLU A 183 28.93 -7.71 -11.20
C GLU A 183 30.35 -7.94 -10.66
N GLU A 184 31.30 -7.07 -11.00
CA GLU A 184 32.66 -7.13 -10.49
C GLU A 184 32.69 -6.75 -9.02
N ILE A 185 32.08 -5.62 -8.66
CA ILE A 185 32.00 -5.14 -7.27
C ILE A 185 31.27 -6.15 -6.38
N GLU A 186 30.14 -6.73 -6.85
CA GLU A 186 29.41 -7.75 -6.12
C GLU A 186 30.29 -9.00 -5.85
N ARG A 187 31.09 -9.44 -6.81
CA ARG A 187 32.04 -10.53 -6.61
C ARG A 187 33.11 -10.19 -5.58
N GLU A 188 33.68 -8.99 -5.63
CA GLU A 188 34.71 -8.56 -4.68
C GLU A 188 34.19 -8.49 -3.24
N VAL A 189 32.93 -8.07 -3.06
CA VAL A 189 32.27 -8.09 -1.73
C VAL A 189 32.05 -9.52 -1.24
N VAL A 190 31.54 -10.40 -2.12
CA VAL A 190 31.23 -11.80 -1.74
C VAL A 190 32.49 -12.57 -1.32
N VAL A 191 33.62 -12.33 -1.99
CA VAL A 191 34.92 -12.97 -1.62
C VAL A 191 35.64 -12.24 -0.49
N GLY A 192 35.06 -11.18 0.06
CA GLY A 192 35.66 -10.43 1.18
C GLY A 192 36.85 -9.54 0.83
N LYS A 193 37.07 -9.27 -0.48
CA LYS A 193 38.21 -8.42 -0.93
C LYS A 193 37.96 -6.95 -0.57
N ILE A 194 36.71 -6.49 -0.65
CA ILE A 194 36.29 -5.15 -0.22
C ILE A 194 35.09 -5.26 0.74
N SER A 195 34.96 -4.28 1.65
CA SER A 195 33.81 -4.20 2.53
C SER A 195 32.56 -3.70 1.78
N ALA A 196 31.38 -4.01 2.30
CA ALA A 196 30.13 -3.48 1.76
C ALA A 196 30.10 -1.93 1.70
N THR A 197 30.67 -1.27 2.70
CA THR A 197 30.77 0.19 2.74
C THR A 197 31.66 0.75 1.63
N MET A 198 32.81 0.09 1.36
CA MET A 198 33.69 0.47 0.26
C MET A 198 33.02 0.26 -1.09
N ALA A 199 32.32 -0.85 -1.26
CA ALA A 199 31.56 -1.13 -2.48
C ALA A 199 30.50 -0.05 -2.76
N VAL A 200 29.71 0.35 -1.75
CA VAL A 200 28.72 1.43 -1.89
C VAL A 200 29.38 2.75 -2.28
N GLN A 201 30.50 3.10 -1.63
CA GLN A 201 31.22 4.34 -1.93
C GLN A 201 31.78 4.34 -3.36
N ASP A 202 32.33 3.21 -3.83
CA ASP A 202 32.85 3.07 -5.21
C ASP A 202 31.72 3.20 -6.24
N LEU A 203 30.59 2.53 -6.02
CA LEU A 203 29.40 2.67 -6.90
C LEU A 203 28.91 4.11 -6.97
N ILE A 204 28.80 4.80 -5.83
CA ILE A 204 28.35 6.20 -5.80
C ILE A 204 29.36 7.12 -6.51
N ASN A 205 30.64 6.92 -6.28
CA ASN A 205 31.68 7.74 -6.94
C ASN A 205 31.69 7.57 -8.46
N ARG A 206 31.54 6.33 -8.96
CA ARG A 206 31.44 6.04 -10.40
C ARG A 206 30.20 6.66 -11.01
N PHE A 207 29.05 6.58 -10.35
CA PHE A 207 27.83 7.23 -10.79
C PHE A 207 28.00 8.74 -10.86
N ALA A 208 28.50 9.37 -9.79
CA ALA A 208 28.71 10.82 -9.74
C ALA A 208 29.69 11.31 -10.82
N ALA A 209 30.80 10.58 -11.05
CA ALA A 209 31.76 10.91 -12.08
C ALA A 209 31.16 10.82 -13.48
N ALA A 210 30.30 9.85 -13.74
CA ALA A 210 29.60 9.69 -15.02
C ALA A 210 28.60 10.84 -15.27
N GLU A 211 27.79 11.19 -14.27
CA GLU A 211 26.83 12.29 -14.37
C GLU A 211 27.53 13.66 -14.56
N LEU A 212 28.62 13.92 -13.82
CA LEU A 212 29.39 15.15 -13.97
C LEU A 212 30.09 15.27 -15.33
N SER A 213 30.49 14.15 -15.93
CA SER A 213 31.07 14.12 -17.27
C SER A 213 30.02 14.22 -18.39
N GLY A 214 28.76 13.88 -18.10
CA GLY A 214 27.61 13.96 -19.04
C GLY A 214 26.85 15.28 -19.01
N VAL A 215 27.10 16.17 -18.04
CA VAL A 215 26.43 17.48 -17.94
C VAL A 215 27.08 18.49 -18.93
N ASN A 216 26.78 18.33 -20.20
CA ASN A 216 26.67 19.46 -21.09
C ASN A 216 25.34 20.13 -20.77
N VAL A 217 25.39 21.26 -20.06
CA VAL A 217 24.25 22.12 -19.77
C VAL A 217 23.60 22.56 -21.06
N LYS A 218 22.62 21.81 -21.57
CA LYS A 218 21.67 22.27 -22.56
C LYS A 218 20.27 21.80 -22.18
N ASP A 219 19.45 22.80 -21.91
CA ASP A 219 17.99 22.79 -21.85
C ASP A 219 17.31 21.94 -20.74
N SER A 220 17.29 22.52 -19.55
CA SER A 220 16.15 22.38 -18.65
C SER A 220 15.09 23.42 -19.03
N SER A 221 14.25 23.12 -20.01
CA SER A 221 12.99 23.81 -20.20
C SER A 221 12.07 23.45 -19.02
N PRO A 222 11.55 24.41 -18.25
CA PRO A 222 10.58 24.11 -17.20
C PRO A 222 9.28 23.63 -17.83
N PHE A 223 8.62 22.70 -17.16
CA PHE A 223 7.29 22.23 -17.48
C PHE A 223 6.35 23.40 -17.79
N GLU A 224 5.97 23.61 -19.04
CA GLU A 224 4.81 24.41 -19.39
C GLU A 224 3.57 23.56 -19.11
N ILE A 225 2.93 23.86 -18.01
CA ILE A 225 1.55 23.43 -17.72
C ILE A 225 0.65 24.32 -18.58
N LYS A 226 0.05 23.74 -19.63
CA LYS A 226 -1.11 24.29 -20.31
C LYS A 226 -2.38 23.74 -19.72
#